data_6e60345429287d01f0f97898163f398a
#
_entry.id   6e60345429287d01f0f97898163f398a
#
_cell.length_a   1.000
_cell.length_b   1.000
_cell.length_c   1.000
_cell.angle_alpha   90.00
_cell.angle_beta   90.00
_cell.angle_gamma   90.00
#
_symmetry.space_group_name_H-M   'P 1'
#
loop_
_entity.id
_entity.type
_entity.pdbx_description
1 polymer ?
#
loop_
_entity_poly.entity_id
_entity_poly.type
_entity_poly.pdbx_seq_one_letter_code
_entity_poly.pdbx_strand_id
1 'polypeptide(L)'
;GTEPGRVMAELFGRETGTSRGRGGSMHLFDARRRFLGGYGIVGGNLPLATGVALRCDYDGTDDAVLCMCGDGATNQGTFGESMNMAALWKLPVVFMVINNQFGMGTALARHSAVTDLSKKAEGYGVPGARCDGMDVLDVHTATTEALRKAREEREPQLLEAVTYRFRGHSMADPEEYRSKDEVEDWRRRDPIASFSKRLVEEDVMSTEDAEQLDNEAIEIVDESVRFADASPFPELDSLYDDLYVLGEQVRGWWMVDERSPQLHRGEEERESGRVPHELAEAGAAYAGVGEAQARRRRQREADGAGEPEAAAQARDEEGGGD
;
A
#
# COMPACT_ATOMS: atom_id res chain seq x y z
N GLY A 1 8.96 10.44 7.37
CA GLY A 1 8.68 11.29 8.51
C GLY A 1 7.27 11.13 9.07
N THR A 2 6.41 10.23 8.55
CA THR A 2 5.13 9.88 9.17
C THR A 2 5.38 9.11 10.46
N GLU A 3 4.63 9.41 11.51
CA GLU A 3 4.74 8.78 12.82
C GLU A 3 4.50 7.26 12.72
N PRO A 4 5.45 6.40 13.11
CA PRO A 4 5.31 4.94 12.98
C PRO A 4 4.08 4.38 13.69
N GLY A 5 3.74 4.90 14.87
CA GLY A 5 2.53 4.51 15.61
C GLY A 5 1.25 4.76 14.83
N ARG A 6 1.15 5.86 14.07
CA ARG A 6 -0.02 6.15 13.22
C ARG A 6 -0.10 5.23 12.01
N VAL A 7 1.04 4.85 11.43
CA VAL A 7 1.08 3.85 10.36
C VAL A 7 0.61 2.50 10.88
N MET A 8 1.12 2.08 12.04
CA MET A 8 0.70 0.83 12.68
C MET A 8 -0.79 0.85 13.04
N ALA A 9 -1.30 1.95 13.59
CA ALA A 9 -2.72 2.13 13.91
C ALA A 9 -3.59 1.99 12.65
N GLU A 10 -3.14 2.49 11.49
CA GLU A 10 -3.85 2.29 10.22
C GLU A 10 -3.92 0.82 9.82
N LEU A 11 -2.80 0.08 9.96
CA LEU A 11 -2.75 -1.37 9.68
C LEU A 11 -3.68 -2.17 10.63
N PHE A 12 -3.87 -1.68 11.85
CA PHE A 12 -4.75 -2.27 12.87
C PHE A 12 -6.21 -1.81 12.75
N GLY A 13 -6.54 -0.96 11.76
CA GLY A 13 -7.89 -0.42 11.58
C GLY A 13 -8.34 0.51 12.72
N ARG A 14 -7.42 1.29 13.30
CA ARG A 14 -7.68 2.17 14.44
C ARG A 14 -7.92 3.61 14.01
N GLU A 15 -8.77 4.34 14.75
CA GLU A 15 -9.14 5.74 14.46
C GLU A 15 -7.93 6.68 14.42
N THR A 16 -6.86 6.39 15.17
CA THR A 16 -5.64 7.21 15.20
C THR A 16 -4.73 6.99 14.00
N GLY A 17 -5.09 6.07 13.09
CA GLY A 17 -4.37 5.80 11.85
C GLY A 17 -4.29 7.00 10.91
N THR A 18 -3.46 6.89 9.87
CA THR A 18 -3.24 7.97 8.89
C THR A 18 -4.49 8.29 8.07
N SER A 19 -5.34 7.30 7.85
CA SER A 19 -6.64 7.38 7.17
C SER A 19 -7.79 6.95 8.10
N ARG A 20 -7.65 7.16 9.41
CA ARG A 20 -8.62 6.83 10.44
C ARG A 20 -8.98 5.33 10.46
N GLY A 21 -8.00 4.47 10.16
CA GLY A 21 -8.17 3.01 10.14
C GLY A 21 -8.96 2.45 8.96
N ARG A 22 -9.27 3.26 7.94
CA ARG A 22 -10.12 2.87 6.81
C ARG A 22 -9.33 2.39 5.60
N GLY A 23 -8.05 2.71 5.52
CA GLY A 23 -7.21 2.42 4.35
C GLY A 23 -6.42 1.13 4.43
N GLY A 24 -6.06 0.69 5.63
CA GLY A 24 -5.20 -0.47 5.84
C GLY A 24 -3.84 -0.31 5.16
N SER A 25 -3.22 -1.41 4.73
CA SER A 25 -1.87 -1.41 4.16
C SER A 25 -1.78 -0.81 2.75
N MET A 26 -2.87 -0.75 2.01
CA MET A 26 -2.87 -0.31 0.61
C MET A 26 -3.17 1.18 0.41
N HIS A 27 -3.63 1.88 1.44
CA HIS A 27 -4.08 3.26 1.34
C HIS A 27 -3.50 4.12 2.47
N LEU A 28 -2.17 4.06 2.64
CA LEU A 28 -1.45 4.93 3.58
C LEU A 28 -1.25 6.31 2.94
N PHE A 29 -1.69 7.36 3.62
CA PHE A 29 -1.58 8.74 3.17
C PHE A 29 -1.03 9.64 4.28
N ASP A 30 -0.16 10.58 3.92
CA ASP A 30 0.24 11.68 4.79
C ASP A 30 0.52 12.93 3.95
N ALA A 31 -0.56 13.59 3.52
CA ALA A 31 -0.49 14.75 2.64
C ALA A 31 0.33 15.91 3.25
N ARG A 32 0.37 16.03 4.58
CA ARG A 32 1.18 17.05 5.27
C ARG A 32 2.68 16.84 5.04
N ARG A 33 3.09 15.59 4.80
CA ARG A 33 4.47 15.20 4.49
C ARG A 33 4.68 14.95 3.01
N ARG A 34 3.71 15.36 2.18
CA ARG A 34 3.72 15.17 0.72
C ARG A 34 3.76 13.69 0.31
N PHE A 35 3.33 12.80 1.20
CA PHE A 35 3.11 11.39 0.88
C PHE A 35 1.65 11.23 0.43
N LEU A 36 1.45 11.19 -0.89
CA LEU A 36 0.13 11.21 -1.53
C LEU A 36 -0.48 9.81 -1.71
N GLY A 37 0.10 8.82 -1.07
CA GLY A 37 -0.53 7.57 -0.73
C GLY A 37 -0.12 6.34 -1.52
N GLY A 38 -0.59 5.21 -0.98
CA GLY A 38 -0.64 3.91 -1.64
C GLY A 38 -1.98 3.69 -2.32
N TYR A 39 -1.98 2.87 -3.37
CA TYR A 39 -3.17 2.62 -4.19
C TYR A 39 -3.34 1.12 -4.43
N GLY A 40 -4.51 0.58 -4.09
CA GLY A 40 -4.83 -0.83 -4.32
C GLY A 40 -5.09 -1.16 -5.78
N ILE A 41 -5.46 -0.16 -6.60
CA ILE A 41 -5.65 -0.35 -8.03
C ILE A 41 -4.29 -0.31 -8.73
N VAL A 42 -3.91 -1.43 -9.35
CA VAL A 42 -2.61 -1.57 -10.05
C VAL A 42 -2.50 -0.53 -11.16
N GLY A 43 -1.47 0.30 -11.10
CA GLY A 43 -1.23 1.38 -12.07
C GLY A 43 -2.10 2.62 -11.87
N GLY A 44 -3.06 2.63 -10.91
CA GLY A 44 -3.92 3.78 -10.65
C GLY A 44 -3.19 5.01 -10.10
N ASN A 45 -2.04 4.82 -9.48
CA ASN A 45 -1.18 5.90 -8.99
C ASN A 45 -0.46 6.67 -10.11
N LEU A 46 -0.26 6.07 -11.27
CA LEU A 46 0.49 6.69 -12.38
C LEU A 46 -0.20 7.96 -12.92
N PRO A 47 -1.49 7.94 -13.32
CA PRO A 47 -2.18 9.14 -13.77
C PRO A 47 -2.36 10.17 -12.65
N LEU A 48 -2.51 9.74 -11.40
CA LEU A 48 -2.59 10.66 -10.26
C LEU A 48 -1.26 11.40 -10.06
N ALA A 49 -0.13 10.69 -10.12
CA ALA A 49 1.20 11.30 -10.07
C ALA A 49 1.42 12.29 -11.23
N THR A 50 0.95 11.94 -12.44
CA THR A 50 0.97 12.85 -13.61
C THR A 50 0.18 14.12 -13.33
N GLY A 51 -1.01 14.00 -12.71
CA GLY A 51 -1.82 15.15 -12.30
C GLY A 51 -1.15 16.03 -11.25
N VAL A 52 -0.48 15.41 -10.26
CA VAL A 52 0.30 16.17 -9.26
C VAL A 52 1.49 16.88 -9.90
N ALA A 53 2.19 16.23 -10.84
CA ALA A 53 3.29 16.85 -11.56
C ALA A 53 2.82 18.00 -12.45
N LEU A 54 1.65 17.87 -13.08
CA LEU A 54 1.00 18.97 -13.81
C LEU A 54 0.70 20.15 -12.90
N ARG A 55 0.25 19.89 -11.65
CA ARG A 55 0.03 20.94 -10.65
C ARG A 55 1.34 21.64 -10.30
N CYS A 56 2.43 20.90 -10.08
CA CYS A 56 3.75 21.48 -9.79
C CYS A 56 4.22 22.39 -10.94
N ASP A 57 4.01 21.97 -12.17
CA ASP A 57 4.33 22.75 -13.36
C ASP A 57 3.47 24.00 -13.49
N TYR A 58 2.15 23.86 -13.32
CA TYR A 58 1.19 24.97 -13.40
C TYR A 58 1.44 26.04 -12.36
N ASP A 59 1.81 25.65 -11.13
CA ASP A 59 2.13 26.60 -10.04
C ASP A 59 3.55 27.16 -10.14
N GLY A 60 4.38 26.67 -11.05
CA GLY A 60 5.77 27.09 -11.24
C GLY A 60 6.67 26.78 -10.03
N THR A 61 6.38 25.69 -9.30
CA THR A 61 7.19 25.27 -8.16
C THR A 61 8.40 24.46 -8.58
N ASP A 62 9.43 24.40 -7.73
CA ASP A 62 10.62 23.54 -7.92
C ASP A 62 10.38 22.11 -7.44
N ASP A 63 9.13 21.71 -7.22
CA ASP A 63 8.79 20.36 -6.80
C ASP A 63 8.90 19.38 -7.97
N ALA A 64 9.23 18.12 -7.64
CA ALA A 64 9.15 16.99 -8.56
C ALA A 64 8.42 15.83 -7.86
N VAL A 65 7.79 14.97 -8.64
CA VAL A 65 7.01 13.84 -8.16
C VAL A 65 7.78 12.55 -8.36
N LEU A 66 7.92 11.75 -7.30
CA LEU A 66 8.39 10.36 -7.38
C LEU A 66 7.19 9.43 -7.27
N CYS A 67 6.90 8.69 -8.34
CA CYS A 67 5.81 7.72 -8.40
C CYS A 67 6.37 6.31 -8.50
N MET A 68 6.18 5.49 -7.47
CA MET A 68 6.64 4.10 -7.45
C MET A 68 5.52 3.15 -7.87
N CYS A 69 5.84 2.17 -8.70
CA CYS A 69 4.93 1.10 -9.09
C CYS A 69 5.68 -0.24 -9.25
N GLY A 70 4.97 -1.37 -9.18
CA GLY A 70 5.56 -2.68 -9.46
C GLY A 70 5.73 -2.94 -10.96
N ASP A 71 6.54 -3.94 -11.29
CA ASP A 71 6.80 -4.41 -12.66
C ASP A 71 5.51 -4.75 -13.43
N GLY A 72 4.55 -5.43 -12.79
CA GLY A 72 3.26 -5.75 -13.40
C GLY A 72 2.42 -4.53 -13.78
N ALA A 73 2.58 -3.41 -13.07
CA ALA A 73 1.86 -2.16 -13.36
C ALA A 73 2.24 -1.55 -14.72
N THR A 74 3.43 -1.85 -15.23
CA THR A 74 3.90 -1.36 -16.54
C THR A 74 3.13 -1.93 -17.73
N ASN A 75 2.25 -2.91 -17.49
CA ASN A 75 1.38 -3.50 -18.50
C ASN A 75 -0.06 -2.95 -18.47
N GLN A 76 -0.36 -2.03 -17.53
CA GLN A 76 -1.64 -1.33 -17.51
C GLN A 76 -1.69 -0.22 -18.57
N GLY A 77 -2.88 0.02 -19.16
CA GLY A 77 -3.05 1.11 -20.14
C GLY A 77 -2.67 2.47 -19.58
N THR A 78 -2.98 2.70 -18.30
CA THR A 78 -2.63 3.93 -17.58
C THR A 78 -1.12 4.22 -17.53
N PHE A 79 -0.26 3.20 -17.66
CA PHE A 79 1.19 3.42 -17.78
C PHE A 79 1.51 4.20 -19.06
N GLY A 80 1.04 3.72 -20.22
CA GLY A 80 1.28 4.38 -21.51
C GLY A 80 0.67 5.78 -21.57
N GLU A 81 -0.55 5.94 -21.06
CA GLU A 81 -1.24 7.22 -20.99
C GLU A 81 -0.44 8.25 -20.15
N SER A 82 0.00 7.84 -18.97
CA SER A 82 0.77 8.69 -18.05
C SER A 82 2.12 9.07 -18.63
N MET A 83 2.83 8.11 -19.23
CA MET A 83 4.12 8.36 -19.90
C MET A 83 3.98 9.36 -21.04
N ASN A 84 2.97 9.18 -21.91
CA ASN A 84 2.71 10.08 -23.03
C ASN A 84 2.37 11.50 -22.57
N MET A 85 1.49 11.65 -21.57
CA MET A 85 1.13 12.97 -21.02
C MET A 85 2.32 13.65 -20.36
N ALA A 86 3.09 12.91 -19.57
CA ALA A 86 4.28 13.44 -18.91
C ALA A 86 5.32 13.94 -19.92
N ALA A 87 5.57 13.19 -20.98
CA ALA A 87 6.49 13.57 -22.05
C ALA A 87 5.99 14.80 -22.82
N LEU A 88 4.71 14.78 -23.23
CA LEU A 88 4.10 15.86 -24.02
C LEU A 88 4.15 17.21 -23.30
N TRP A 89 3.89 17.21 -21.99
CA TRP A 89 3.82 18.42 -21.16
C TRP A 89 5.11 18.69 -20.39
N LYS A 90 6.14 17.86 -20.55
CA LYS A 90 7.46 17.99 -19.88
C LYS A 90 7.31 18.10 -18.36
N LEU A 91 6.53 17.21 -17.79
CA LEU A 91 6.19 17.24 -16.37
C LEU A 91 7.35 16.78 -15.48
N PRO A 92 7.51 17.39 -14.30
CA PRO A 92 8.55 17.04 -13.32
C PRO A 92 8.19 15.75 -12.56
N VAL A 93 8.25 14.59 -13.23
CA VAL A 93 7.89 13.30 -12.64
C VAL A 93 8.93 12.22 -12.95
N VAL A 94 9.22 11.42 -11.92
CA VAL A 94 9.99 10.18 -12.04
C VAL A 94 9.03 9.01 -11.79
N PHE A 95 8.84 8.17 -12.80
CA PHE A 95 8.17 6.89 -12.65
C PHE A 95 9.21 5.84 -12.28
N MET A 96 9.22 5.39 -11.01
CA MET A 96 10.13 4.36 -10.53
C MET A 96 9.43 3.00 -10.54
N VAL A 97 9.95 2.09 -11.35
CA VAL A 97 9.46 0.71 -11.39
C VAL A 97 10.28 -0.12 -10.40
N ILE A 98 9.62 -0.59 -9.36
CA ILE A 98 10.18 -1.57 -8.41
C ILE A 98 10.03 -2.95 -9.05
N ASN A 99 11.03 -3.32 -9.83
CA ASN A 99 11.03 -4.62 -10.51
C ASN A 99 11.47 -5.72 -9.54
N ASN A 100 10.52 -6.25 -8.78
CA ASN A 100 10.76 -7.32 -7.83
C ASN A 100 10.62 -8.71 -8.44
N GLN A 101 10.62 -8.82 -9.77
CA GLN A 101 10.60 -10.01 -10.62
C GLN A 101 9.24 -10.72 -10.71
N PHE A 102 8.21 -10.28 -9.98
CA PHE A 102 6.92 -10.94 -9.95
C PHE A 102 5.74 -9.97 -9.88
N GLY A 103 4.87 -10.02 -10.87
CA GLY A 103 3.51 -9.46 -10.79
C GLY A 103 2.59 -10.46 -10.08
N MET A 104 2.33 -10.28 -8.78
CA MET A 104 1.74 -11.31 -7.91
C MET A 104 2.57 -12.62 -7.96
N GLY A 105 2.03 -13.71 -8.47
CA GLY A 105 2.72 -14.98 -8.69
C GLY A 105 3.26 -15.16 -10.12
N THR A 106 3.15 -14.16 -11.00
CA THR A 106 3.58 -14.27 -12.40
C THR A 106 4.97 -13.67 -12.59
N ALA A 107 5.93 -14.50 -12.96
CA ALA A 107 7.30 -14.06 -13.22
C ALA A 107 7.38 -13.04 -14.36
N LEU A 108 8.33 -12.09 -14.27
CA LEU A 108 8.52 -10.99 -15.21
C LEU A 108 8.57 -11.48 -16.67
N ALA A 109 9.33 -12.51 -16.97
CA ALA A 109 9.47 -13.08 -18.32
C ALA A 109 8.17 -13.70 -18.87
N ARG A 110 7.17 -13.93 -18.02
CA ARG A 110 5.87 -14.50 -18.41
C ARG A 110 4.80 -13.42 -18.64
N HIS A 111 4.98 -12.22 -18.12
CA HIS A 111 4.02 -11.12 -18.29
C HIS A 111 4.56 -9.94 -19.09
N SER A 112 5.87 -9.88 -19.38
CA SER A 112 6.47 -8.80 -20.16
C SER A 112 7.35 -9.33 -21.26
N ALA A 113 7.05 -8.97 -22.50
CA ALA A 113 7.88 -9.33 -23.66
C ALA A 113 9.25 -8.63 -23.62
N VAL A 114 9.29 -7.40 -23.09
CA VAL A 114 10.52 -6.65 -22.81
C VAL A 114 10.77 -6.73 -21.31
N THR A 115 11.78 -7.50 -20.90
CA THR A 115 12.12 -7.73 -19.48
C THR A 115 13.02 -6.65 -18.90
N ASP A 116 13.70 -5.86 -19.72
CA ASP A 116 14.34 -4.60 -19.35
C ASP A 116 13.27 -3.50 -19.45
N LEU A 117 12.61 -3.23 -18.32
CA LEU A 117 11.43 -2.35 -18.31
C LEU A 117 11.80 -0.88 -18.56
N SER A 118 13.05 -0.48 -18.33
CA SER A 118 13.53 0.87 -18.63
C SER A 118 13.37 1.21 -20.12
N LYS A 119 13.47 0.22 -21.01
CA LYS A 119 13.30 0.39 -22.47
C LYS A 119 11.87 0.72 -22.88
N LYS A 120 10.88 0.47 -22.04
CA LYS A 120 9.49 0.85 -22.34
C LYS A 120 9.32 2.37 -22.48
N ALA A 121 10.20 3.16 -21.86
CA ALA A 121 10.18 4.61 -21.91
C ALA A 121 10.47 5.17 -23.31
N GLU A 122 11.31 4.49 -24.09
CA GLU A 122 11.74 4.93 -25.41
C GLU A 122 10.56 5.16 -26.37
N GLY A 123 9.54 4.30 -26.28
CA GLY A 123 8.32 4.42 -27.11
C GLY A 123 7.50 5.69 -26.84
N TYR A 124 7.76 6.39 -25.74
CA TYR A 124 7.08 7.63 -25.34
C TYR A 124 8.02 8.85 -25.37
N GLY A 125 9.26 8.67 -25.81
CA GLY A 125 10.26 9.74 -25.82
C GLY A 125 10.71 10.16 -24.42
N VAL A 126 10.60 9.27 -23.43
CA VAL A 126 11.04 9.48 -22.05
C VAL A 126 12.37 8.77 -21.85
N PRO A 127 13.38 9.38 -21.24
CA PRO A 127 14.61 8.71 -20.84
C PRO A 127 14.33 7.56 -19.86
N GLY A 128 14.87 6.38 -20.15
CA GLY A 128 14.84 5.22 -19.30
C GLY A 128 16.21 4.93 -18.70
N ALA A 129 16.25 4.66 -17.41
CA ALA A 129 17.46 4.25 -16.69
C ALA A 129 17.17 3.01 -15.84
N ARG A 130 18.22 2.26 -15.50
CA ARG A 130 18.14 1.06 -14.67
C ARG A 130 19.20 1.10 -13.59
N CYS A 131 18.84 0.71 -12.37
CA CYS A 131 19.77 0.58 -11.24
C CYS A 131 19.62 -0.77 -10.54
N ASP A 132 20.62 -1.15 -9.77
CA ASP A 132 20.57 -2.29 -8.88
C ASP A 132 19.76 -1.93 -7.61
N GLY A 133 18.51 -2.38 -7.56
CA GLY A 133 17.62 -2.16 -6.41
C GLY A 133 18.05 -2.87 -5.13
N MET A 134 19.09 -3.72 -5.20
CA MET A 134 19.70 -4.38 -4.04
C MET A 134 20.95 -3.63 -3.54
N ASP A 135 21.34 -2.52 -4.16
CA ASP A 135 22.42 -1.62 -3.72
C ASP A 135 21.85 -0.24 -3.35
N VAL A 136 21.92 0.09 -2.05
CA VAL A 136 21.39 1.35 -1.50
C VAL A 136 22.00 2.57 -2.17
N LEU A 137 23.31 2.56 -2.46
CA LEU A 137 24.02 3.70 -3.04
C LEU A 137 23.72 3.86 -4.54
N ASP A 138 23.54 2.76 -5.26
CA ASP A 138 23.14 2.81 -6.66
C ASP A 138 21.73 3.38 -6.81
N VAL A 139 20.77 2.90 -5.99
CA VAL A 139 19.40 3.46 -5.95
C VAL A 139 19.41 4.94 -5.57
N HIS A 140 20.20 5.33 -4.55
CA HIS A 140 20.32 6.72 -4.14
C HIS A 140 20.83 7.61 -5.28
N THR A 141 21.90 7.19 -5.94
CA THR A 141 22.54 7.95 -7.03
C THR A 141 21.59 8.09 -8.22
N ALA A 142 21.00 6.97 -8.66
CA ALA A 142 20.09 6.94 -9.79
C ALA A 142 18.82 7.77 -9.54
N THR A 143 18.24 7.66 -8.34
CA THR A 143 17.03 8.41 -7.96
C THR A 143 17.32 9.90 -7.84
N THR A 144 18.44 10.27 -7.26
CA THR A 144 18.87 11.68 -7.12
C THR A 144 19.01 12.32 -8.50
N GLU A 145 19.70 11.67 -9.43
CA GLU A 145 19.87 12.18 -10.79
C GLU A 145 18.57 12.25 -11.56
N ALA A 146 17.70 11.22 -11.45
CA ALA A 146 16.39 11.24 -12.09
C ALA A 146 15.51 12.39 -11.58
N LEU A 147 15.48 12.62 -10.25
CA LEU A 147 14.75 13.73 -9.65
C LEU A 147 15.34 15.09 -10.03
N ARG A 148 16.67 15.21 -10.12
CA ARG A 148 17.32 16.43 -10.59
C ARG A 148 16.88 16.78 -12.00
N LYS A 149 16.94 15.84 -12.95
CA LYS A 149 16.49 16.05 -14.34
C LYS A 149 15.01 16.42 -14.42
N ALA A 150 14.16 15.68 -13.70
CA ALA A 150 12.74 15.95 -13.66
C ALA A 150 12.45 17.39 -13.16
N ARG A 151 13.17 17.84 -12.12
CA ARG A 151 12.98 19.14 -11.50
C ARG A 151 13.58 20.29 -12.30
N GLU A 152 14.86 20.16 -12.69
CA GLU A 152 15.64 21.25 -13.28
C GLU A 152 15.46 21.34 -14.80
N GLU A 153 15.36 20.18 -15.46
CA GLU A 153 15.31 20.10 -16.92
C GLU A 153 13.88 19.91 -17.45
N ARG A 154 12.89 19.72 -16.52
CA ARG A 154 11.50 19.41 -16.87
C ARG A 154 11.41 18.21 -17.82
N GLU A 155 12.24 17.21 -17.56
CA GLU A 155 12.31 15.97 -18.32
C GLU A 155 11.79 14.81 -17.46
N PRO A 156 10.62 14.23 -17.79
CA PRO A 156 10.12 13.07 -17.07
C PRO A 156 11.09 11.90 -17.24
N GLN A 157 11.21 11.06 -16.21
CA GLN A 157 12.14 9.94 -16.19
C GLN A 157 11.41 8.63 -15.91
N LEU A 158 11.85 7.53 -16.52
CA LEU A 158 11.53 6.18 -16.10
C LEU A 158 12.77 5.53 -15.47
N LEU A 159 12.71 5.19 -14.19
CA LEU A 159 13.78 4.51 -13.47
C LEU A 159 13.33 3.10 -13.09
N GLU A 160 14.03 2.07 -13.57
CA GLU A 160 13.82 0.69 -13.14
C GLU A 160 14.82 0.33 -12.04
N ALA A 161 14.32 0.06 -10.84
CA ALA A 161 15.09 -0.52 -9.74
C ALA A 161 14.88 -2.05 -9.72
N VAL A 162 15.92 -2.80 -10.07
CA VAL A 162 15.87 -4.26 -10.10
C VAL A 162 16.10 -4.80 -8.71
N THR A 163 15.09 -5.40 -8.15
CA THR A 163 15.08 -5.94 -6.78
C THR A 163 14.44 -7.31 -6.74
N TYR A 164 14.18 -7.83 -5.55
CA TYR A 164 13.52 -9.12 -5.38
C TYR A 164 12.60 -9.11 -4.16
N ARG A 165 11.41 -9.70 -4.29
CA ARG A 165 10.47 -9.87 -3.18
C ARG A 165 10.78 -11.14 -2.40
N PHE A 166 11.34 -11.03 -1.18
CA PHE A 166 11.75 -12.19 -0.37
C PHE A 166 10.60 -13.03 0.18
N ARG A 167 9.43 -12.43 0.38
CA ARG A 167 8.23 -13.13 0.87
C ARG A 167 7.19 -13.26 -0.22
N GLY A 168 6.17 -14.08 -0.01
CA GLY A 168 5.02 -14.17 -0.89
C GLY A 168 4.31 -12.82 -1.08
N HIS A 169 3.44 -12.73 -2.07
CA HIS A 169 2.68 -11.51 -2.36
C HIS A 169 1.78 -11.10 -1.19
N SER A 170 1.24 -12.09 -0.48
CA SER A 170 0.45 -11.92 0.74
C SER A 170 0.80 -13.01 1.75
N MET A 171 0.31 -12.89 2.97
CA MET A 171 0.50 -13.92 4.01
C MET A 171 -0.08 -15.30 3.64
N ALA A 172 -1.07 -15.32 2.75
CA ALA A 172 -1.71 -16.55 2.27
C ALA A 172 -1.09 -17.11 0.99
N ASP A 173 -0.05 -16.47 0.43
CA ASP A 173 0.61 -16.89 -0.80
C ASP A 173 1.53 -18.10 -0.53
N PRO A 174 1.25 -19.29 -1.10
CA PRO A 174 2.06 -20.49 -0.87
C PRO A 174 3.41 -20.49 -1.60
N GLU A 175 3.67 -19.48 -2.43
CA GLU A 175 4.94 -19.27 -3.17
C GLU A 175 5.36 -20.42 -4.11
N GLU A 176 4.42 -21.19 -4.62
CA GLU A 176 4.68 -22.36 -5.52
C GLU A 176 5.30 -21.98 -6.88
N TYR A 177 5.28 -20.69 -7.24
CA TYR A 177 5.77 -20.18 -8.52
C TYR A 177 7.28 -19.93 -8.57
N ARG A 178 8.00 -20.12 -7.46
CA ARG A 178 9.46 -19.92 -7.34
C ARG A 178 10.12 -20.94 -6.42
N SER A 179 11.41 -21.20 -6.62
CA SER A 179 12.15 -22.13 -5.77
C SER A 179 12.66 -21.43 -4.50
N LYS A 180 12.88 -22.23 -3.45
CA LYS A 180 13.51 -21.73 -2.22
C LYS A 180 14.97 -21.32 -2.46
N ASP A 181 15.66 -22.02 -3.35
CA ASP A 181 17.06 -21.73 -3.69
C ASP A 181 17.18 -20.36 -4.37
N GLU A 182 16.25 -20.02 -5.28
CA GLU A 182 16.18 -18.70 -5.91
C GLU A 182 16.03 -17.59 -4.86
N VAL A 183 15.11 -17.77 -3.92
CA VAL A 183 14.87 -16.80 -2.83
C VAL A 183 16.13 -16.63 -1.97
N GLU A 184 16.82 -17.75 -1.65
CA GLU A 184 18.01 -17.72 -0.83
C GLU A 184 19.20 -17.05 -1.54
N ASP A 185 19.35 -17.27 -2.84
CA ASP A 185 20.36 -16.58 -3.64
C ASP A 185 20.17 -15.06 -3.63
N TRP A 186 18.92 -14.59 -3.74
CA TRP A 186 18.62 -13.17 -3.63
C TRP A 186 18.80 -12.62 -2.20
N ARG A 187 18.48 -13.42 -1.16
CA ARG A 187 18.69 -13.03 0.25
C ARG A 187 20.14 -12.77 0.59
N ARG A 188 21.10 -13.43 -0.06
CA ARG A 188 22.54 -13.15 0.13
C ARG A 188 22.92 -11.74 -0.30
N ARG A 189 22.05 -11.09 -1.06
CA ARG A 189 22.20 -9.70 -1.51
C ARG A 189 21.24 -8.75 -0.80
N ASP A 190 20.72 -9.14 0.37
CA ASP A 190 19.83 -8.29 1.16
C ASP A 190 20.48 -6.92 1.38
N PRO A 191 19.84 -5.81 0.93
CA PRO A 191 20.44 -4.50 0.98
C PRO A 191 20.72 -4.01 2.41
N ILE A 192 19.93 -4.43 3.41
CA ILE A 192 20.15 -4.05 4.81
C ILE A 192 21.42 -4.71 5.31
N ALA A 193 21.54 -6.02 5.20
CA ALA A 193 22.69 -6.76 5.68
C ALA A 193 23.98 -6.40 4.92
N SER A 194 23.92 -6.29 3.59
CA SER A 194 25.07 -5.98 2.76
C SER A 194 25.57 -4.55 2.96
N PHE A 195 24.67 -3.58 3.12
CA PHE A 195 25.05 -2.18 3.38
C PHE A 195 25.57 -1.97 4.79
N SER A 196 24.96 -2.57 5.81
CA SER A 196 25.45 -2.56 7.17
C SER A 196 26.89 -3.13 7.25
N LYS A 197 27.13 -4.29 6.62
CA LYS A 197 28.45 -4.90 6.54
C LYS A 197 29.47 -3.95 5.87
N ARG A 198 29.11 -3.33 4.76
CA ARG A 198 29.96 -2.37 4.05
C ARG A 198 30.33 -1.18 4.92
N LEU A 199 29.36 -0.59 5.66
CA LEU A 199 29.63 0.54 6.54
C LEU A 199 30.61 0.20 7.66
N VAL A 200 30.55 -1.02 8.18
CA VAL A 200 31.51 -1.52 9.18
C VAL A 200 32.89 -1.76 8.55
N GLU A 201 32.96 -2.37 7.35
CA GLU A 201 34.21 -2.62 6.65
C GLU A 201 34.93 -1.32 6.21
N GLU A 202 34.17 -0.25 5.95
CA GLU A 202 34.69 1.10 5.59
C GLU A 202 34.92 2.01 6.82
N ASP A 203 34.84 1.48 8.05
CA ASP A 203 35.02 2.20 9.32
C ASP A 203 34.05 3.41 9.47
N VAL A 204 32.88 3.38 8.84
CA VAL A 204 31.85 4.43 8.98
C VAL A 204 31.05 4.25 10.27
N MET A 205 30.85 3.01 10.70
CA MET A 205 30.21 2.64 11.96
C MET A 205 30.82 1.37 12.55
N SER A 206 30.68 1.16 13.84
CA SER A 206 31.09 -0.10 14.49
C SER A 206 30.02 -1.20 14.35
N THR A 207 30.39 -2.43 14.66
CA THR A 207 29.43 -3.54 14.74
C THR A 207 28.38 -3.28 15.84
N GLU A 208 28.82 -2.72 16.97
CA GLU A 208 27.98 -2.35 18.09
C GLU A 208 26.95 -1.27 17.70
N ASP A 209 27.35 -0.29 16.89
CA ASP A 209 26.43 0.74 16.35
C ASP A 209 25.36 0.11 15.44
N ALA A 210 25.75 -0.88 14.60
CA ALA A 210 24.81 -1.60 13.74
C ALA A 210 23.79 -2.39 14.55
N GLU A 211 24.21 -3.11 15.58
CA GLU A 211 23.34 -3.85 16.50
C GLU A 211 22.41 -2.90 17.27
N GLN A 212 22.92 -1.75 17.69
CA GLN A 212 22.12 -0.73 18.38
C GLN A 212 21.02 -0.19 17.46
N LEU A 213 21.31 0.15 16.21
CA LEU A 213 20.33 0.63 15.25
C LEU A 213 19.23 -0.40 14.97
N ASP A 214 19.58 -1.67 14.90
CA ASP A 214 18.62 -2.76 14.71
C ASP A 214 17.70 -2.90 15.92
N ASN A 215 18.23 -2.84 17.13
CA ASN A 215 17.47 -2.85 18.37
C ASN A 215 16.55 -1.63 18.50
N GLU A 216 17.02 -0.42 18.15
CA GLU A 216 16.19 0.79 18.12
C GLU A 216 15.04 0.67 17.14
N ALA A 217 15.28 0.08 15.96
CA ALA A 217 14.22 -0.17 14.97
C ALA A 217 13.15 -1.13 15.50
N ILE A 218 13.56 -2.20 16.19
CA ILE A 218 12.65 -3.16 16.83
C ILE A 218 11.83 -2.45 17.91
N GLU A 219 12.46 -1.65 18.77
CA GLU A 219 11.76 -0.92 19.83
C GLU A 219 10.72 0.05 19.28
N ILE A 220 11.04 0.79 18.21
CA ILE A 220 10.08 1.67 17.50
C ILE A 220 8.88 0.88 16.99
N VAL A 221 9.09 -0.31 16.43
CA VAL A 221 8.00 -1.19 15.98
C VAL A 221 7.14 -1.65 17.15
N ASP A 222 7.75 -2.10 18.23
CA ASP A 222 7.04 -2.56 19.44
C ASP A 222 6.23 -1.43 20.10
N GLU A 223 6.78 -0.22 20.17
CA GLU A 223 6.05 0.97 20.61
C GLU A 223 4.87 1.29 19.71
N SER A 224 5.07 1.17 18.40
CA SER A 224 4.02 1.40 17.41
C SER A 224 2.87 0.39 17.56
N VAL A 225 3.17 -0.86 17.84
CA VAL A 225 2.17 -1.91 18.14
C VAL A 225 1.41 -1.55 19.41
N ARG A 226 2.11 -1.19 20.50
CA ARG A 226 1.47 -0.76 21.76
C ARG A 226 0.54 0.44 21.56
N PHE A 227 1.00 1.44 20.77
CA PHE A 227 0.18 2.60 20.43
C PHE A 227 -1.09 2.19 19.65
N ALA A 228 -0.94 1.33 18.64
CA ALA A 228 -2.06 0.85 17.84
C ALA A 228 -3.08 0.05 18.68
N ASP A 229 -2.61 -0.84 19.54
CA ASP A 229 -3.47 -1.64 20.43
C ASP A 229 -4.26 -0.78 21.42
N ALA A 230 -3.65 0.27 21.96
CA ALA A 230 -4.29 1.20 22.87
C ALA A 230 -5.26 2.17 22.17
N SER A 231 -5.20 2.28 20.86
CA SER A 231 -6.01 3.21 20.08
C SER A 231 -7.45 2.70 19.87
N PRO A 232 -8.46 3.57 19.90
CA PRO A 232 -9.85 3.17 19.71
C PRO A 232 -10.12 2.74 18.25
N PHE A 233 -11.16 1.95 18.05
CA PHE A 233 -11.74 1.73 16.72
C PHE A 233 -12.52 2.98 16.26
N PRO A 234 -12.65 3.19 14.95
CA PRO A 234 -13.52 4.22 14.42
C PRO A 234 -14.97 4.05 14.88
N GLU A 235 -15.64 5.17 15.15
CA GLU A 235 -17.07 5.17 15.47
C GLU A 235 -17.90 4.67 14.28
N LEU A 236 -18.95 3.90 14.55
CA LEU A 236 -19.79 3.33 13.48
C LEU A 236 -20.41 4.39 12.58
N ASP A 237 -20.81 5.52 13.15
CA ASP A 237 -21.42 6.62 12.39
C ASP A 237 -20.45 7.23 11.39
N SER A 238 -19.15 7.11 11.66
CA SER A 238 -18.10 7.58 10.75
C SER A 238 -18.00 6.80 9.43
N LEU A 239 -18.75 5.70 9.30
CA LEU A 239 -18.81 4.92 8.05
C LEU A 239 -19.26 5.74 6.85
N TYR A 240 -20.06 6.76 7.08
CA TYR A 240 -20.62 7.61 6.03
C TYR A 240 -19.81 8.90 5.81
N ASP A 241 -18.79 9.15 6.62
CA ASP A 241 -17.94 10.32 6.47
C ASP A 241 -16.97 10.16 5.28
N ASP A 242 -16.60 11.29 4.68
CA ASP A 242 -15.54 11.38 3.67
C ASP A 242 -15.74 10.51 2.41
N LEU A 243 -16.96 10.04 2.16
CA LEU A 243 -17.28 9.28 0.93
C LEU A 243 -17.22 10.17 -0.31
N TYR A 244 -17.66 11.41 -0.18
CA TYR A 244 -17.65 12.41 -1.24
C TYR A 244 -17.30 13.79 -0.70
N VAL A 245 -16.56 14.56 -1.49
CA VAL A 245 -16.36 16.00 -1.19
C VAL A 245 -17.57 16.75 -1.71
N LEU A 246 -18.57 16.90 -0.86
CA LEU A 246 -19.74 17.73 -1.13
C LEU A 246 -19.56 19.05 -0.37
N GLY A 247 -19.58 20.17 -1.09
CA GLY A 247 -19.75 21.47 -0.44
C GLY A 247 -21.11 21.57 0.24
N GLU A 248 -21.27 22.38 1.26
CA GLU A 248 -22.52 22.56 2.02
C GLU A 248 -23.77 22.81 1.14
N GLN A 249 -23.57 23.27 -0.10
CA GLN A 249 -24.65 23.57 -1.05
C GLN A 249 -24.69 22.64 -2.26
N VAL A 250 -23.79 21.66 -2.36
CA VAL A 250 -23.76 20.75 -3.50
C VAL A 250 -24.54 19.49 -3.17
N ARG A 251 -25.72 19.35 -3.76
CA ARG A 251 -26.47 18.09 -3.72
C ARG A 251 -25.77 17.07 -4.62
N GLY A 252 -25.53 15.88 -4.11
CA GLY A 252 -25.02 14.77 -4.93
C GLY A 252 -25.97 14.51 -6.11
N TRP A 253 -25.42 14.11 -7.27
CA TRP A 253 -26.25 13.82 -8.46
C TRP A 253 -27.37 12.82 -8.18
N TRP A 254 -27.12 11.87 -7.28
CA TRP A 254 -28.14 10.90 -6.80
C TRP A 254 -29.26 11.52 -5.97
N MET A 255 -29.08 12.74 -5.48
CA MET A 255 -30.10 13.50 -4.76
C MET A 255 -30.97 14.38 -5.68
N VAL A 256 -30.51 14.57 -6.92
CA VAL A 256 -31.18 15.45 -7.91
C VAL A 256 -31.61 14.71 -9.18
N ASP A 257 -31.14 13.47 -9.40
CA ASP A 257 -31.54 12.68 -10.54
C ASP A 257 -32.92 12.04 -10.26
N GLU A 258 -33.87 12.31 -11.14
CA GLU A 258 -35.25 11.77 -11.01
C GLU A 258 -35.33 10.24 -10.97
N ARG A 259 -34.29 9.56 -11.44
CA ARG A 259 -34.15 8.09 -11.39
C ARG A 259 -33.62 7.60 -10.04
N SER A 260 -33.16 8.50 -9.17
CA SER A 260 -32.63 8.11 -7.88
C SER A 260 -33.75 7.65 -6.95
N PRO A 261 -33.65 6.47 -6.33
CA PRO A 261 -34.61 6.00 -5.34
C PRO A 261 -34.77 6.95 -4.15
N GLN A 262 -33.80 7.80 -3.91
CA GLN A 262 -33.78 8.76 -2.78
C GLN A 262 -34.67 9.99 -3.02
N LEU A 263 -34.99 10.33 -4.29
CA LEU A 263 -35.94 11.40 -4.59
C LEU A 263 -37.38 11.06 -4.22
N HIS A 264 -37.70 9.80 -4.09
CA HIS A 264 -39.04 9.34 -3.74
C HIS A 264 -39.29 9.22 -2.24
N ARG A 265 -38.31 9.67 -1.41
CA ARG A 265 -38.47 9.74 0.05
C ARG A 265 -39.06 11.07 0.45
N GLY A 266 -40.02 11.03 1.35
CA GLY A 266 -40.65 12.23 1.90
C GLY A 266 -39.62 13.16 2.53
N GLU A 267 -39.90 14.46 2.55
CA GLU A 267 -39.00 15.47 3.13
C GLU A 267 -38.72 15.21 4.61
N GLU A 268 -39.69 14.66 5.35
CA GLU A 268 -39.56 14.30 6.77
C GLU A 268 -38.50 13.20 7.03
N GLU A 269 -38.31 12.24 6.10
CA GLU A 269 -37.25 11.23 6.23
C GLU A 269 -35.87 11.79 5.93
N ARG A 270 -35.77 12.84 5.10
CA ARG A 270 -34.50 13.51 4.78
C ARG A 270 -34.02 14.40 5.90
N GLU A 271 -34.93 15.09 6.59
CA GLU A 271 -34.59 15.96 7.72
C GLU A 271 -34.25 15.18 8.99
N SER A 272 -34.78 13.96 9.14
CA SER A 272 -34.58 13.16 10.36
C SER A 272 -33.23 12.43 10.43
N GLY A 273 -32.41 12.48 9.36
CA GLY A 273 -31.14 11.75 9.28
C GLY A 273 -31.29 10.23 9.41
N ARG A 274 -32.52 9.71 9.25
CA ARG A 274 -32.77 8.27 9.36
C ARG A 274 -32.22 7.52 8.15
N VAL A 275 -31.48 6.48 8.45
CA VAL A 275 -31.04 5.47 7.48
C VAL A 275 -32.27 4.94 6.72
N PRO A 276 -32.19 4.78 5.38
CA PRO A 276 -33.25 4.16 4.60
C PRO A 276 -33.78 2.89 5.22
N HIS A 277 -35.11 2.69 5.22
CA HIS A 277 -35.74 1.51 5.81
C HIS A 277 -35.13 0.20 5.30
N GLU A 278 -34.80 0.11 4.01
CA GLU A 278 -34.13 -1.04 3.40
C GLU A 278 -32.68 -1.23 3.91
N LEU A 279 -31.94 -0.13 4.17
CA LEU A 279 -30.61 -0.21 4.77
C LEU A 279 -30.70 -0.42 6.29
N ALA A 280 -31.74 0.09 6.94
CA ALA A 280 -32.02 -0.21 8.34
C ALA A 280 -32.43 -1.67 8.55
N GLU A 281 -33.22 -2.25 7.64
CA GLU A 281 -33.52 -3.69 7.65
C GLU A 281 -32.30 -4.55 7.32
N ALA A 282 -31.45 -4.15 6.36
CA ALA A 282 -30.19 -4.81 6.08
C ALA A 282 -29.22 -4.68 7.28
N GLY A 283 -29.13 -3.50 7.88
CA GLY A 283 -28.35 -3.26 9.11
C GLY A 283 -28.90 -4.03 10.31
N ALA A 284 -30.22 -4.11 10.47
CA ALA A 284 -30.86 -4.91 11.51
C ALA A 284 -30.68 -6.42 11.28
N ALA A 285 -30.68 -6.87 10.02
CA ALA A 285 -30.36 -8.26 9.67
C ALA A 285 -28.89 -8.59 9.99
N TYR A 286 -27.96 -7.66 9.72
CA TYR A 286 -26.55 -7.80 10.09
C TYR A 286 -26.33 -7.70 11.61
N ALA A 287 -26.99 -6.78 12.29
CA ALA A 287 -26.96 -6.69 13.74
C ALA A 287 -27.55 -7.96 14.39
N GLY A 288 -28.62 -8.50 13.83
CA GLY A 288 -29.21 -9.78 14.24
C GLY A 288 -28.29 -10.98 14.07
N VAL A 289 -27.42 -10.98 13.04
CA VAL A 289 -26.35 -12.00 12.85
C VAL A 289 -25.28 -11.85 13.92
N GLY A 290 -24.84 -10.62 14.23
CA GLY A 290 -23.89 -10.34 15.30
C GLY A 290 -24.44 -10.71 16.68
N GLU A 291 -25.69 -10.38 16.97
CA GLU A 291 -26.37 -10.78 18.22
C GLU A 291 -26.59 -12.29 18.31
N ALA A 292 -26.95 -12.94 17.21
CA ALA A 292 -27.09 -14.40 17.17
C ALA A 292 -25.76 -15.12 17.38
N GLN A 293 -24.67 -14.59 16.82
CA GLN A 293 -23.32 -15.11 17.07
C GLN A 293 -22.87 -14.86 18.52
N ALA A 294 -23.15 -13.67 19.08
CA ALA A 294 -22.85 -13.35 20.47
C ALA A 294 -23.69 -14.17 21.46
N ARG A 295 -24.96 -14.48 21.11
CA ARG A 295 -25.80 -15.41 21.89
C ARG A 295 -25.28 -16.83 21.83
N ARG A 296 -24.88 -17.33 20.65
CA ARG A 296 -24.27 -18.67 20.49
C ARG A 296 -22.95 -18.80 21.24
N ARG A 297 -22.13 -17.75 21.27
CA ARG A 297 -20.90 -17.73 22.04
C ARG A 297 -21.17 -17.78 23.56
N ARG A 298 -22.06 -16.93 24.07
CA ARG A 298 -22.48 -16.94 25.48
C ARG A 298 -23.15 -18.26 25.90
N GLN A 299 -23.91 -18.88 25.00
CA GLN A 299 -24.52 -20.18 25.23
C GLN A 299 -23.45 -21.27 25.38
N ARG A 300 -22.46 -21.29 24.49
CA ARG A 300 -21.32 -22.23 24.55
C ARG A 300 -20.48 -22.04 25.82
N GLU A 301 -20.25 -20.79 26.23
CA GLU A 301 -19.54 -20.46 27.46
C GLU A 301 -20.36 -20.87 28.70
N ALA A 302 -21.70 -20.77 28.67
CA ALA A 302 -22.59 -21.16 29.74
C ALA A 302 -22.78 -22.69 29.83
N ASP A 303 -22.78 -23.38 28.68
CA ASP A 303 -22.95 -24.84 28.59
C ASP A 303 -21.64 -25.60 28.92
N GLY A 304 -20.55 -24.92 29.30
CA GLY A 304 -19.28 -25.55 29.70
C GLY A 304 -18.59 -26.34 28.58
N ALA A 305 -18.96 -26.11 27.32
CA ALA A 305 -18.31 -26.73 26.19
C ALA A 305 -16.94 -26.09 25.97
N GLY A 306 -15.92 -26.62 26.64
CA GLY A 306 -14.52 -26.37 26.32
C GLY A 306 -14.23 -26.72 24.85
N GLU A 307 -13.14 -26.20 24.33
CA GLU A 307 -12.67 -26.48 22.97
C GLU A 307 -12.76 -27.98 22.64
N PRO A 308 -13.17 -28.35 21.42
CA PRO A 308 -13.25 -29.77 21.08
C PRO A 308 -11.85 -30.39 21.14
N GLU A 309 -11.73 -31.45 21.91
CA GLU A 309 -10.53 -32.30 22.14
C GLU A 309 -9.92 -32.92 20.86
N ALA A 310 -10.40 -32.57 19.69
CA ALA A 310 -9.93 -33.09 18.39
C ALA A 310 -8.55 -32.59 17.95
N ALA A 311 -7.97 -31.58 18.63
CA ALA A 311 -6.64 -31.07 18.31
C ALA A 311 -5.51 -31.65 19.18
N ALA A 312 -5.84 -32.40 20.23
CA ALA A 312 -4.85 -33.00 21.13
C ALA A 312 -4.45 -34.44 20.73
N GLN A 313 -5.33 -35.17 20.03
CA GLN A 313 -5.06 -36.57 19.65
C GLN A 313 -4.21 -36.74 18.38
N ALA A 314 -4.02 -35.70 17.58
CA ALA A 314 -3.17 -35.77 16.38
C ALA A 314 -1.67 -35.57 16.67
N ARG A 315 -1.27 -35.32 17.90
CA ARG A 315 0.16 -35.14 18.28
C ARG A 315 0.80 -36.32 18.93
N ASP A 316 0.03 -37.33 19.34
CA ASP A 316 0.55 -38.52 20.05
C ASP A 316 0.70 -39.76 19.15
N GLU A 317 0.29 -39.73 17.89
CA GLU A 317 0.43 -40.87 16.98
C GLU A 317 1.62 -40.80 15.99
N GLU A 318 2.41 -39.71 15.97
CA GLU A 318 3.64 -39.62 15.14
C GLU A 318 4.95 -39.80 15.93
N GLY A 319 4.89 -40.27 17.16
CA GLY A 319 6.05 -40.47 18.01
C GLY A 319 6.29 -41.93 18.43
N GLY A 320 6.34 -42.89 17.46
CA GLY A 320 6.68 -44.24 17.82
C GLY A 320 6.77 -45.19 16.63
N GLY A 321 7.97 -45.39 16.16
CA GLY A 321 8.24 -46.46 15.19
C GLY A 321 9.61 -46.30 14.53
N ASP A 322 10.61 -47.00 15.09
CA ASP A 322 11.94 -47.46 14.63
C ASP A 322 12.57 -46.82 13.38
#